data_d1b518d972dd7b48381590c62a7e2675
#
_entry.id   d1b518d972dd7b48381590c62a7e2675
#
_cell.length_a   1.000
_cell.length_b   1.000
_cell.length_c   1.000
_cell.angle_alpha   90.00
_cell.angle_beta   90.00
_cell.angle_gamma   90.00
#
_symmetry.space_group_name_H-M   'P 1'
#
loop_
_entity.id
_entity.type
_entity.pdbx_description
1 polymer ?
#
loop_
_entity_poly.entity_id
_entity_poly.type
_entity_poly.pdbx_seq_one_letter_code
_entity_poly.pdbx_strand_id
1 'polypeptide(L)'
;MLFIALTMIIVGCKRITVDFTYSPTSPRAGETVSFTNTSSAGEDWAWTFGDNSTSLAKSPKKIYKKPGEYQVTLMVDSSKYQTCTKVITVYDTIPTFVCSTDSILHYQNATFTANIYNPFNHTLTYDWDLPANCVIQSGKETTYAVTVY
;
A
#
# COMPACT_ATOMS: atom_id res chain seq x y z
N MET A 1 30.83 47.44 -45.22
CA MET A 1 29.49 47.04 -44.83
C MET A 1 29.62 45.69 -44.17
N LEU A 2 29.66 45.65 -42.81
CA LEU A 2 29.95 44.44 -42.03
C LEU A 2 28.62 43.81 -41.63
N PHE A 3 28.29 42.66 -42.21
CA PHE A 3 27.09 41.88 -41.79
C PHE A 3 27.44 41.07 -40.53
N ILE A 4 26.94 41.48 -39.38
CA ILE A 4 26.97 40.69 -38.16
C ILE A 4 25.81 39.68 -38.26
N ALA A 5 26.14 38.42 -38.57
CA ALA A 5 25.17 37.34 -38.50
C ALA A 5 24.86 37.04 -37.01
N LEU A 6 23.69 37.47 -36.57
CA LEU A 6 23.15 37.11 -35.24
C LEU A 6 22.68 35.65 -35.25
N THR A 7 23.54 34.75 -34.83
CA THR A 7 23.18 33.36 -34.63
C THR A 7 22.22 33.26 -33.43
N MET A 8 20.92 33.11 -33.71
CA MET A 8 19.91 32.86 -32.72
C MET A 8 20.07 31.41 -32.21
N ILE A 9 20.69 31.24 -31.04
CA ILE A 9 20.76 29.94 -30.36
C ILE A 9 19.34 29.62 -29.86
N ILE A 10 18.64 28.78 -30.59
CA ILE A 10 17.38 28.19 -30.08
C ILE A 10 17.75 27.17 -28.98
N VAL A 11 17.76 27.63 -27.77
CA VAL A 11 17.81 26.70 -26.61
C VAL A 11 16.49 25.94 -26.63
N GLY A 12 16.52 24.74 -27.18
CA GLY A 12 15.37 23.83 -27.14
C GLY A 12 15.00 23.57 -25.70
N CYS A 13 13.82 24.05 -25.29
CA CYS A 13 13.26 23.73 -23.98
C CYS A 13 13.03 22.21 -23.92
N LYS A 14 13.92 21.49 -23.25
CA LYS A 14 13.79 20.04 -23.08
C LYS A 14 12.57 19.80 -22.16
N ARG A 15 11.49 19.28 -22.74
CA ARG A 15 10.29 18.95 -22.00
C ARG A 15 10.60 17.80 -21.04
N ILE A 16 10.47 18.03 -19.72
CA ILE A 16 10.63 17.00 -18.71
C ILE A 16 9.36 16.12 -18.73
N THR A 17 9.56 14.82 -18.82
CA THR A 17 8.48 13.86 -18.60
C THR A 17 8.51 13.46 -17.13
N VAL A 18 7.44 13.78 -16.41
CA VAL A 18 7.28 13.37 -14.99
C VAL A 18 6.50 12.07 -14.95
N ASP A 19 7.09 11.06 -14.30
CA ASP A 19 6.43 9.77 -14.10
C ASP A 19 7.00 9.07 -12.85
N PHE A 20 6.25 8.08 -12.35
CA PHE A 20 6.67 7.24 -11.25
C PHE A 20 6.03 5.86 -11.32
N THR A 21 6.67 4.88 -10.68
CA THR A 21 6.12 3.56 -10.42
C THR A 21 6.00 3.32 -8.92
N TYR A 22 5.26 2.28 -8.53
CA TYR A 22 5.15 1.88 -7.13
C TYR A 22 5.04 0.36 -7.01
N SER A 23 5.48 -0.15 -5.86
CA SER A 23 5.44 -1.57 -5.53
C SER A 23 5.12 -1.75 -4.04
N PRO A 24 4.25 -2.72 -3.69
CA PRO A 24 3.50 -3.62 -4.58
C PRO A 24 2.41 -2.87 -5.37
N THR A 25 1.95 -3.44 -6.48
CA THR A 25 0.91 -2.83 -7.35
C THR A 25 -0.50 -2.96 -6.77
N SER A 26 -0.69 -3.85 -5.80
CA SER A 26 -1.94 -4.06 -5.07
C SER A 26 -1.65 -4.04 -3.56
N PRO A 27 -1.23 -2.88 -3.01
CA PRO A 27 -0.86 -2.78 -1.61
C PRO A 27 -2.06 -2.98 -0.70
N ARG A 28 -1.78 -3.51 0.51
CA ARG A 28 -2.77 -3.63 1.58
C ARG A 28 -2.56 -2.58 2.66
N ALA A 29 -3.62 -2.29 3.40
CA ALA A 29 -3.53 -1.41 4.55
C ALA A 29 -2.46 -1.94 5.54
N GLY A 30 -1.55 -1.05 5.98
CA GLY A 30 -0.42 -1.39 6.82
C GLY A 30 0.83 -1.86 6.06
N GLU A 31 0.75 -2.14 4.77
CA GLU A 31 1.90 -2.55 3.97
C GLU A 31 2.73 -1.34 3.50
N THR A 32 4.03 -1.53 3.39
CA THR A 32 4.93 -0.49 2.87
C THR A 32 4.86 -0.44 1.35
N VAL A 33 4.44 0.70 0.81
CA VAL A 33 4.47 1.01 -0.62
C VAL A 33 5.75 1.79 -0.92
N SER A 34 6.58 1.28 -1.82
CA SER A 34 7.79 1.94 -2.30
C SER A 34 7.49 2.65 -3.61
N PHE A 35 7.72 3.95 -3.65
CA PHE A 35 7.58 4.78 -4.85
C PHE A 35 8.94 4.97 -5.51
N THR A 36 8.99 4.80 -6.83
CA THR A 36 10.20 5.03 -7.62
C THR A 36 9.93 6.14 -8.62
N ASN A 37 10.65 7.25 -8.49
CA ASN A 37 10.61 8.32 -9.47
C ASN A 37 11.28 7.86 -10.76
N THR A 38 10.56 7.96 -11.87
CA THR A 38 11.04 7.61 -13.22
C THR A 38 11.04 8.82 -14.16
N SER A 39 10.97 10.03 -13.62
CA SER A 39 11.01 11.26 -14.40
C SER A 39 12.30 11.40 -15.16
N SER A 40 12.24 11.98 -16.36
CA SER A 40 13.39 12.09 -17.28
C SER A 40 14.47 13.06 -16.82
N ALA A 41 14.15 14.01 -15.94
CA ALA A 41 15.04 15.00 -15.32
C ALA A 41 14.37 15.59 -14.06
N GLY A 42 15.08 16.47 -13.36
CA GLY A 42 14.63 17.22 -12.19
C GLY A 42 15.58 17.04 -11.01
N GLU A 43 15.63 18.05 -10.14
CA GLU A 43 16.50 18.09 -8.96
C GLU A 43 15.69 18.11 -7.65
N ASP A 44 14.47 18.69 -7.68
CA ASP A 44 13.55 18.77 -6.53
C ASP A 44 12.29 17.96 -6.78
N TRP A 45 11.83 17.26 -5.75
CA TRP A 45 10.63 16.41 -5.80
C TRP A 45 9.70 16.75 -4.66
N ALA A 46 8.42 16.85 -4.95
CA ALA A 46 7.38 16.98 -3.94
C ALA A 46 6.27 15.97 -4.22
N TRP A 47 5.99 15.14 -3.22
CA TRP A 47 4.95 14.12 -3.26
C TRP A 47 3.78 14.50 -2.38
N THR A 48 2.58 14.26 -2.87
CA THR A 48 1.36 14.18 -2.06
C THR A 48 0.77 12.79 -2.20
N PHE A 49 0.33 12.19 -1.09
CA PHE A 49 -0.09 10.78 -1.09
C PHE A 49 -1.61 10.59 -1.02
N GLY A 50 -2.39 11.66 -1.08
CA GLY A 50 -3.86 11.59 -1.05
C GLY A 50 -4.47 11.41 0.35
N ASP A 51 -3.64 11.27 1.38
CA ASP A 51 -4.05 11.17 2.79
C ASP A 51 -3.56 12.39 3.62
N ASN A 52 -3.33 13.52 2.98
CA ASN A 52 -2.74 14.76 3.52
C ASN A 52 -1.26 14.64 3.93
N SER A 53 -0.62 13.51 3.71
CA SER A 53 0.82 13.38 3.93
C SER A 53 1.62 13.74 2.67
N THR A 54 2.86 14.18 2.88
CA THR A 54 3.76 14.65 1.82
C THR A 54 5.17 14.09 2.01
N SER A 55 6.01 14.17 0.96
CA SER A 55 7.44 13.84 1.04
C SER A 55 8.22 14.65 0.02
N LEU A 56 9.48 15.00 0.36
CA LEU A 56 10.44 15.63 -0.55
C LEU A 56 11.54 14.65 -1.01
N ALA A 57 11.45 13.38 -0.61
CA ALA A 57 12.41 12.37 -1.03
C ALA A 57 12.25 12.04 -2.52
N LYS A 58 13.35 11.76 -3.21
CA LYS A 58 13.31 11.36 -4.63
C LYS A 58 12.43 10.15 -4.89
N SER A 59 12.54 9.14 -4.03
CA SER A 59 11.81 7.86 -4.14
C SER A 59 11.37 7.43 -2.74
N PRO A 60 10.23 7.94 -2.25
CA PRO A 60 9.78 7.73 -0.88
C PRO A 60 9.16 6.34 -0.66
N LYS A 61 9.02 5.99 0.61
CA LYS A 61 8.20 4.87 1.08
C LYS A 61 7.01 5.42 1.86
N LYS A 62 5.87 4.76 1.76
CA LYS A 62 4.62 5.16 2.41
C LYS A 62 3.87 3.94 2.94
N ILE A 63 3.24 4.10 4.09
CA ILE A 63 2.28 3.13 4.64
C ILE A 63 0.91 3.81 4.72
N TYR A 64 -0.08 3.25 4.05
CA TYR A 64 -1.47 3.66 4.15
C TYR A 64 -2.15 2.90 5.28
N LYS A 65 -2.77 3.62 6.20
CA LYS A 65 -3.39 3.03 7.40
C LYS A 65 -4.79 2.47 7.17
N LYS A 66 -5.43 2.85 6.08
CA LYS A 66 -6.80 2.42 5.76
C LYS A 66 -6.86 1.96 4.31
N PRO A 67 -7.74 1.01 3.99
CA PRO A 67 -8.06 0.70 2.59
C PRO A 67 -8.76 1.89 1.94
N GLY A 68 -8.66 2.00 0.62
CA GLY A 68 -9.28 3.07 -0.16
C GLY A 68 -8.49 3.46 -1.38
N GLU A 69 -8.98 4.44 -2.10
CA GLU A 69 -8.32 5.03 -3.25
C GLU A 69 -7.57 6.31 -2.85
N TYR A 70 -6.31 6.39 -3.21
CA TYR A 70 -5.44 7.50 -2.90
C TYR A 70 -4.89 8.13 -4.17
N GLN A 71 -5.15 9.41 -4.36
CA GLN A 71 -4.59 10.17 -5.48
C GLN A 71 -3.17 10.62 -5.12
N VAL A 72 -2.18 9.94 -5.70
CA VAL A 72 -0.76 10.25 -5.48
C VAL A 72 -0.26 11.15 -6.60
N THR A 73 0.34 12.26 -6.23
CA THR A 73 0.92 13.22 -7.18
C THR A 73 2.40 13.42 -6.88
N LEU A 74 3.21 13.28 -7.92
CA LEU A 74 4.61 13.73 -7.96
C LEU A 74 4.68 15.05 -8.71
N MET A 75 5.31 16.04 -8.09
CA MET A 75 5.71 17.31 -8.70
C MET A 75 7.23 17.37 -8.77
N VAL A 76 7.75 17.86 -9.89
CA VAL A 76 9.20 18.02 -10.10
C VAL A 76 9.52 19.49 -10.29
N ASP A 77 10.62 19.95 -9.70
CA ASP A 77 11.16 21.33 -9.78
C ASP A 77 10.11 22.40 -9.41
N SER A 78 9.27 22.11 -8.39
CA SER A 78 8.24 23.00 -7.86
C SER A 78 7.30 23.60 -8.94
N SER A 79 7.15 22.92 -10.07
CA SER A 79 6.34 23.37 -11.20
C SER A 79 5.02 22.63 -11.27
N LYS A 80 3.91 23.37 -11.17
CA LYS A 80 2.56 22.81 -11.35
C LYS A 80 2.29 22.20 -12.74
N TYR A 81 3.16 22.47 -13.71
CA TYR A 81 3.08 21.93 -15.06
C TYR A 81 3.93 20.67 -15.26
N GLN A 82 4.72 20.31 -14.25
CA GLN A 82 5.58 19.13 -14.26
C GLN A 82 5.12 18.18 -13.15
N THR A 83 3.96 17.60 -13.34
CA THR A 83 3.33 16.70 -12.39
C THR A 83 2.88 15.41 -13.04
N CYS A 84 2.90 14.32 -12.28
CA CYS A 84 2.26 13.06 -12.61
C CYS A 84 1.34 12.66 -11.45
N THR A 85 0.11 12.33 -11.77
CA THR A 85 -0.88 11.87 -10.78
C THR A 85 -1.38 10.48 -11.14
N LYS A 86 -1.37 9.57 -10.17
CA LYS A 86 -1.93 8.22 -10.29
C LYS A 86 -2.84 7.93 -9.10
N VAL A 87 -3.91 7.19 -9.36
CA VAL A 87 -4.77 6.65 -8.30
C VAL A 87 -4.20 5.29 -7.89
N ILE A 88 -4.01 5.10 -6.59
CA ILE A 88 -3.52 3.86 -5.99
C ILE A 88 -4.63 3.29 -5.14
N THR A 89 -5.06 2.08 -5.44
CA THR A 89 -6.03 1.35 -4.62
C THR A 89 -5.30 0.56 -3.56
N VAL A 90 -5.58 0.88 -2.30
CA VAL A 90 -5.09 0.14 -1.13
C VAL A 90 -6.21 -0.78 -0.67
N TYR A 91 -5.94 -2.06 -0.66
CA TYR A 91 -6.91 -3.08 -0.29
C TYR A 91 -6.92 -3.31 1.23
N ASP A 92 -7.99 -3.89 1.73
CA ASP A 92 -8.06 -4.31 3.11
C ASP A 92 -7.12 -5.50 3.36
N THR A 93 -6.77 -5.71 4.63
CA THR A 93 -6.00 -6.89 5.04
C THR A 93 -6.86 -8.14 4.88
N ILE A 94 -6.28 -9.22 4.32
CA ILE A 94 -6.97 -10.51 4.30
C ILE A 94 -6.71 -11.19 5.65
N PRO A 95 -7.74 -11.51 6.43
CA PRO A 95 -7.56 -12.35 7.59
C PRO A 95 -7.12 -13.75 7.14
N THR A 96 -6.15 -14.31 7.84
CA THR A 96 -5.76 -15.70 7.71
C THR A 96 -6.00 -16.42 9.01
N PHE A 97 -6.20 -17.71 8.97
CA PHE A 97 -6.25 -18.53 10.17
C PHE A 97 -5.24 -19.68 10.08
N VAL A 98 -4.79 -20.14 11.21
CA VAL A 98 -3.89 -21.29 11.33
C VAL A 98 -4.60 -22.35 12.17
N CYS A 99 -4.60 -23.58 11.67
CA CYS A 99 -5.01 -24.76 12.43
C CYS A 99 -3.77 -25.42 13.05
N SER A 100 -3.88 -25.89 14.28
CA SER A 100 -2.77 -26.56 14.98
C SER A 100 -2.38 -27.91 14.38
N THR A 101 -3.22 -28.46 13.50
CA THR A 101 -2.99 -29.74 12.82
C THR A 101 -3.64 -29.75 11.45
N ASP A 102 -3.03 -30.44 10.50
CA ASP A 102 -3.55 -30.58 9.13
C ASP A 102 -4.69 -31.60 9.01
N SER A 103 -4.83 -32.47 10.03
CA SER A 103 -5.89 -33.45 10.10
C SER A 103 -6.28 -33.73 11.57
N ILE A 104 -7.56 -33.92 11.82
CA ILE A 104 -8.09 -34.24 13.11
C ILE A 104 -8.60 -35.68 13.04
N LEU A 105 -7.99 -36.57 13.84
CA LEU A 105 -8.52 -37.92 14.06
C LEU A 105 -9.64 -37.86 15.10
N HIS A 106 -10.49 -38.86 15.07
CA HIS A 106 -11.57 -38.98 16.05
C HIS A 106 -11.03 -38.90 17.51
N TYR A 107 -11.64 -38.07 18.33
CA TYR A 107 -11.19 -37.72 19.72
C TYR A 107 -9.91 -36.86 19.82
N GLN A 108 -9.48 -36.18 18.76
CA GLN A 108 -8.39 -35.22 18.86
C GLN A 108 -8.91 -33.79 18.85
N ASN A 109 -8.21 -32.93 19.56
CA ASN A 109 -8.50 -31.48 19.57
C ASN A 109 -7.69 -30.75 18.50
N ALA A 110 -8.28 -29.77 17.86
CA ALA A 110 -7.58 -28.81 17.02
C ALA A 110 -7.82 -27.39 17.51
N THR A 111 -6.81 -26.58 17.45
CA THR A 111 -6.92 -25.14 17.74
C THR A 111 -6.85 -24.35 16.44
N PHE A 112 -7.86 -23.55 16.20
CA PHE A 112 -7.91 -22.58 15.11
C PHE A 112 -7.60 -21.21 15.67
N THR A 113 -6.60 -20.56 15.12
CA THR A 113 -6.18 -19.22 15.54
C THR A 113 -6.30 -18.26 14.39
N ALA A 114 -7.08 -17.19 14.54
CA ALA A 114 -7.14 -16.12 13.56
C ALA A 114 -5.82 -15.32 13.60
N ASN A 115 -5.17 -15.21 12.46
CA ASN A 115 -3.98 -14.40 12.29
C ASN A 115 -4.33 -13.17 11.45
N ILE A 116 -4.63 -12.06 12.13
CA ILE A 116 -5.05 -10.83 11.50
C ILE A 116 -3.97 -9.77 11.74
N TYR A 117 -3.45 -9.24 10.66
CA TYR A 117 -2.56 -8.09 10.74
C TYR A 117 -3.36 -6.84 11.13
N ASN A 118 -3.26 -6.43 12.39
CA ASN A 118 -3.96 -5.27 12.96
C ASN A 118 -2.96 -4.25 13.53
N PRO A 119 -2.13 -3.61 12.70
CA PRO A 119 -1.07 -2.71 13.16
C PRO A 119 -1.59 -1.44 13.81
N PHE A 120 -2.88 -1.14 13.68
CA PHE A 120 -3.52 0.08 14.19
C PHE A 120 -4.41 -0.18 15.39
N ASN A 121 -4.37 -1.38 15.92
CA ASN A 121 -5.11 -1.79 17.11
C ASN A 121 -6.62 -1.50 17.02
N HIS A 122 -7.22 -1.74 15.85
CA HIS A 122 -8.66 -1.65 15.70
C HIS A 122 -9.34 -2.74 16.55
N THR A 123 -10.52 -2.43 17.06
CA THR A 123 -11.35 -3.46 17.69
C THR A 123 -11.77 -4.47 16.62
N LEU A 124 -11.44 -5.74 16.85
CA LEU A 124 -11.80 -6.85 15.97
C LEU A 124 -12.90 -7.67 16.59
N THR A 125 -13.82 -8.12 15.77
CA THR A 125 -14.83 -9.14 16.14
C THR A 125 -14.55 -10.39 15.33
N TYR A 126 -14.74 -11.55 15.94
CA TYR A 126 -14.49 -12.85 15.34
C TYR A 126 -15.79 -13.65 15.36
N ASP A 127 -16.12 -14.26 14.24
CA ASP A 127 -17.23 -15.17 14.09
C ASP A 127 -16.71 -16.45 13.41
N TRP A 128 -16.85 -17.59 14.07
CA TRP A 128 -16.37 -18.86 13.59
C TRP A 128 -17.56 -19.74 13.22
N ASP A 129 -17.72 -19.97 11.93
CA ASP A 129 -18.69 -20.91 11.41
C ASP A 129 -18.10 -22.32 11.46
N LEU A 130 -18.51 -23.08 12.48
CA LEU A 130 -18.02 -24.42 12.72
C LEU A 130 -19.04 -25.47 12.24
N PRO A 131 -18.56 -26.59 11.67
CA PRO A 131 -19.45 -27.72 11.37
C PRO A 131 -20.24 -28.19 12.58
N ALA A 132 -21.47 -28.65 12.37
CA ALA A 132 -22.40 -29.04 13.46
C ALA A 132 -21.88 -30.20 14.36
N ASN A 133 -20.87 -30.93 13.90
CA ASN A 133 -20.21 -31.99 14.65
C ASN A 133 -18.98 -31.54 15.44
N CYS A 134 -18.64 -30.25 15.40
CA CYS A 134 -17.56 -29.68 16.19
C CYS A 134 -18.10 -29.06 17.47
N VAL A 135 -17.39 -29.25 18.59
CA VAL A 135 -17.71 -28.68 19.89
C VAL A 135 -16.55 -27.78 20.35
N ILE A 136 -16.89 -26.56 20.75
CA ILE A 136 -15.89 -25.65 21.30
C ILE A 136 -15.53 -26.11 22.72
N GLN A 137 -14.26 -26.48 22.89
CA GLN A 137 -13.73 -26.86 24.23
C GLN A 137 -13.24 -25.65 25.01
N SER A 138 -12.61 -24.68 24.31
CA SER A 138 -12.12 -23.48 24.95
C SER A 138 -12.22 -22.30 23.96
N GLY A 139 -12.29 -21.08 24.49
CA GLY A 139 -12.61 -19.89 23.71
C GLY A 139 -14.12 -19.72 23.53
N LYS A 140 -14.48 -18.81 22.64
CA LYS A 140 -15.86 -18.55 22.21
C LYS A 140 -15.82 -18.32 20.70
N GLU A 141 -16.94 -18.49 20.01
CA GLU A 141 -17.06 -18.21 18.57
C GLU A 141 -16.57 -16.82 18.18
N THR A 142 -16.59 -15.88 19.11
CA THR A 142 -16.15 -14.49 18.92
C THR A 142 -14.72 -14.21 19.40
N THR A 143 -13.94 -15.23 19.80
CA THR A 143 -12.53 -15.05 20.19
C THR A 143 -11.59 -15.26 19.00
N TYR A 144 -10.36 -14.74 19.11
CA TYR A 144 -9.36 -14.90 18.04
C TYR A 144 -8.86 -16.34 17.87
N ALA A 145 -9.12 -17.23 18.86
CA ALA A 145 -8.78 -18.63 18.77
C ALA A 145 -9.87 -19.49 19.42
N VAL A 146 -10.18 -20.62 18.82
CA VAL A 146 -11.08 -21.64 19.36
C VAL A 146 -10.41 -23.01 19.29
N THR A 147 -10.69 -23.85 20.28
CA THR A 147 -10.28 -25.25 20.28
C THR A 147 -11.53 -26.12 20.14
N VAL A 148 -11.49 -27.05 19.21
CA VAL A 148 -12.59 -28.00 18.94
C VAL A 148 -12.10 -29.45 19.04
N TYR A 149 -13.01 -30.37 19.19
CA TYR A 149 -12.77 -31.82 19.17
C TYR A 149 -13.87 -32.57 18.42
#